data_244a743d46ea135c52b6e42c082ab8dd
#
_entry.id   244a743d46ea135c52b6e42c082ab8dd
#
_cell.length_a   1.000
_cell.length_b   1.000
_cell.length_c   1.000
_cell.angle_alpha   90.00
_cell.angle_beta   90.00
_cell.angle_gamma   90.00
#
_symmetry.space_group_name_H-M   'P 1'
#
loop_
_entity.id
_entity.type
_entity.pdbx_description
1 polymer ?
#
loop_
_entity_poly.entity_id
_entity_poly.type
_entity_poly.pdbx_seq_one_letter_code
_entity_poly.pdbx_strand_id
1 'polypeptide(L)'
;MREITGCSEDDLAFVELDLCDAEAVDRLFQAYTFTSVIHFAGKKAVGESVSMPLVYYQNNITGTLVLLEAMKKYDVKRLVFSSSATVYGDPERLPITEDCRLTATNPYGRTKLFLEEIFRDLHKSDASWNILLLRYFNPVGAHKTGKIGENPNGIPNNLMPYIAQVASGKREFLSVFGDDWDTKDGTGVRE
;
A
#
# COMPACT_ATOMS: atom_id res chain seq x y z
N MET A 1 7.13 -17.21 -5.42
CA MET A 1 8.36 -16.41 -5.21
C MET A 1 9.62 -17.26 -5.39
N ARG A 2 9.87 -18.30 -4.58
CA ARG A 2 11.08 -19.13 -4.65
C ARG A 2 11.38 -19.68 -6.05
N GLU A 3 10.37 -20.19 -6.75
CA GLU A 3 10.48 -20.69 -8.12
C GLU A 3 10.95 -19.67 -9.17
N ILE A 4 10.75 -18.38 -8.88
CA ILE A 4 11.09 -17.27 -9.77
C ILE A 4 12.44 -16.67 -9.41
N THR A 5 12.76 -16.57 -8.11
CA THR A 5 13.99 -15.95 -7.61
C THR A 5 15.15 -16.95 -7.51
N GLY A 6 14.86 -18.26 -7.53
CA GLY A 6 15.87 -19.29 -7.25
C GLY A 6 16.34 -19.36 -5.79
N CYS A 7 15.69 -18.60 -4.90
CA CYS A 7 16.00 -18.61 -3.47
C CYS A 7 15.68 -19.94 -2.82
N SER A 8 16.53 -20.40 -1.90
CA SER A 8 16.30 -21.57 -1.05
C SER A 8 15.25 -21.27 0.03
N GLU A 9 14.84 -22.30 0.78
CA GLU A 9 13.96 -22.12 1.94
C GLU A 9 14.63 -21.28 3.03
N ASP A 10 15.94 -21.41 3.16
CA ASP A 10 16.73 -20.67 4.15
C ASP A 10 16.87 -19.18 3.79
N ASP A 11 16.78 -18.85 2.49
CA ASP A 11 16.86 -17.45 2.01
C ASP A 11 15.53 -16.68 2.09
N LEU A 12 14.39 -17.37 2.25
CA LEU A 12 13.06 -16.77 2.25
C LEU A 12 12.17 -17.41 3.32
N ALA A 13 12.21 -16.86 4.52
CA ALA A 13 11.30 -17.24 5.60
C ALA A 13 9.93 -16.56 5.43
N PHE A 14 8.85 -17.27 5.72
CA PHE A 14 7.51 -16.74 5.84
C PHE A 14 7.08 -16.81 7.31
N VAL A 15 6.69 -15.66 7.87
CA VAL A 15 6.17 -15.56 9.24
C VAL A 15 4.80 -14.87 9.17
N GLU A 16 3.75 -15.55 9.62
CA GLU A 16 2.41 -15.01 9.73
C GLU A 16 2.25 -14.31 11.08
N LEU A 17 1.96 -13.00 11.06
CA LEU A 17 1.69 -12.19 12.25
C LEU A 17 0.80 -10.98 11.91
N ASP A 18 0.13 -10.44 12.93
CA ASP A 18 -0.53 -9.14 12.85
C ASP A 18 0.44 -8.05 13.32
N LEU A 19 0.63 -7.00 12.50
CA LEU A 19 1.46 -5.86 12.88
C LEU A 19 0.96 -5.10 14.11
N CYS A 20 -0.31 -5.22 14.46
CA CYS A 20 -0.86 -4.65 15.68
C CYS A 20 -0.50 -5.45 16.95
N ASP A 21 0.04 -6.66 16.81
CA ASP A 21 0.57 -7.47 17.91
C ASP A 21 2.04 -7.13 18.18
N ALA A 22 2.25 -6.20 19.13
CA ALA A 22 3.58 -5.71 19.48
C ALA A 22 4.53 -6.83 19.97
N GLU A 23 4.00 -7.83 20.67
CA GLU A 23 4.81 -8.95 21.15
C GLU A 23 5.24 -9.87 20.00
N ALA A 24 4.34 -10.13 19.04
CA ALA A 24 4.67 -10.93 17.87
C ALA A 24 5.71 -10.22 16.99
N VAL A 25 5.56 -8.92 16.79
CA VAL A 25 6.54 -8.11 16.05
C VAL A 25 7.89 -8.09 16.76
N ASP A 26 7.92 -7.92 18.09
CA ASP A 26 9.16 -7.93 18.87
C ASP A 26 9.86 -9.31 18.76
N ARG A 27 9.12 -10.42 18.90
CA ARG A 27 9.66 -11.77 18.71
C ARG A 27 10.26 -11.97 17.32
N LEU A 28 9.64 -11.41 16.27
CA LEU A 28 10.17 -11.47 14.91
C LEU A 28 11.54 -10.78 14.81
N PHE A 29 11.66 -9.57 15.36
CA PHE A 29 12.92 -8.82 15.36
C PHE A 29 13.99 -9.45 16.27
N GLN A 30 13.61 -10.22 17.29
CA GLN A 30 14.56 -11.03 18.08
C GLN A 30 15.09 -12.22 17.29
N ALA A 31 14.22 -12.87 16.50
CA ALA A 31 14.56 -14.09 15.78
C ALA A 31 15.38 -13.83 14.50
N TYR A 32 15.27 -12.63 13.91
CA TYR A 32 15.91 -12.30 12.64
C TYR A 32 16.63 -10.95 12.72
N THR A 33 17.79 -10.87 12.05
CA THR A 33 18.51 -9.60 11.88
C THR A 33 18.10 -8.94 10.57
N PHE A 34 17.42 -7.79 10.66
CA PHE A 34 16.99 -7.01 9.50
C PHE A 34 17.94 -5.85 9.24
N THR A 35 18.18 -5.52 7.98
CA THR A 35 18.92 -4.31 7.56
C THR A 35 17.99 -3.22 7.06
N SER A 36 16.81 -3.59 6.60
CA SER A 36 15.79 -2.67 6.06
C SER A 36 14.42 -3.33 6.07
N VAL A 37 13.38 -2.51 5.96
CA VAL A 37 11.99 -2.96 5.87
C VAL A 37 11.36 -2.36 4.62
N ILE A 38 10.58 -3.18 3.89
CA ILE A 38 9.66 -2.72 2.83
C ILE A 38 8.24 -2.95 3.36
N HIS A 39 7.54 -1.86 3.63
CA HIS A 39 6.24 -1.89 4.29
C HIS A 39 5.10 -1.72 3.29
N PHE A 40 4.54 -2.85 2.85
CA PHE A 40 3.36 -2.91 1.99
C PHE A 40 2.06 -3.22 2.76
N ALA A 41 2.17 -3.66 4.01
CA ALA A 41 1.00 -4.06 4.80
C ALA A 41 0.05 -2.89 5.05
N GLY A 42 -1.24 -3.16 4.98
CA GLY A 42 -2.29 -2.19 5.27
C GLY A 42 -3.58 -2.50 4.52
N LYS A 43 -4.70 -2.10 5.12
CA LYS A 43 -6.00 -2.13 4.44
C LYS A 43 -6.03 -1.03 3.38
N LYS A 44 -6.53 -1.33 2.16
CA LYS A 44 -6.44 -0.43 1.00
C LYS A 44 -7.76 -0.14 0.28
N ALA A 45 -8.87 -0.70 0.71
CA ALA A 45 -10.16 -0.49 0.04
C ALA A 45 -10.78 0.87 0.43
N VAL A 46 -10.76 1.82 -0.51
CA VAL A 46 -11.22 3.21 -0.30
C VAL A 46 -12.67 3.23 0.20
N GLY A 47 -13.59 2.52 -0.48
CA GLY A 47 -15.01 2.48 -0.10
C GLY A 47 -15.23 1.90 1.31
N GLU A 48 -14.57 0.80 1.65
CA GLU A 48 -14.63 0.21 2.99
C GLU A 48 -14.10 1.17 4.06
N SER A 49 -13.06 1.96 3.75
CA SER A 49 -12.49 2.91 4.69
C SER A 49 -13.50 3.98 5.12
N VAL A 50 -14.44 4.35 4.24
CA VAL A 50 -15.49 5.34 4.55
C VAL A 50 -16.52 4.76 5.52
N SER A 51 -16.89 3.50 5.35
CA SER A 51 -17.86 2.83 6.22
C SER A 51 -17.25 2.34 7.54
N MET A 52 -15.95 2.04 7.57
CA MET A 52 -15.25 1.46 8.72
C MET A 52 -13.95 2.22 9.06
N PRO A 53 -13.97 3.54 9.27
CA PRO A 53 -12.75 4.34 9.38
C PRO A 53 -11.85 3.94 10.54
N LEU A 54 -12.41 3.60 11.70
CA LEU A 54 -11.63 3.21 12.88
C LEU A 54 -10.80 1.94 12.64
N VAL A 55 -11.34 0.98 11.89
CA VAL A 55 -10.61 -0.24 11.51
C VAL A 55 -9.38 0.10 10.66
N TYR A 56 -9.51 1.09 9.75
CA TYR A 56 -8.40 1.56 8.93
C TYR A 56 -7.35 2.30 9.75
N TYR A 57 -7.75 3.19 10.64
CA TYR A 57 -6.80 3.89 11.52
C TYR A 57 -6.07 2.91 12.44
N GLN A 58 -6.80 1.99 13.08
CA GLN A 58 -6.20 0.99 13.96
C GLN A 58 -5.22 0.10 13.20
N ASN A 59 -5.63 -0.49 12.08
CA ASN A 59 -4.77 -1.40 11.33
C ASN A 59 -3.57 -0.69 10.72
N ASN A 60 -3.79 0.43 10.00
CA ASN A 60 -2.73 1.04 9.21
C ASN A 60 -1.79 1.91 10.06
N ILE A 61 -2.32 2.70 11.00
CA ILE A 61 -1.50 3.59 11.82
C ILE A 61 -0.91 2.83 13.00
N THR A 62 -1.73 2.16 13.81
CA THR A 62 -1.21 1.46 14.98
C THR A 62 -0.24 0.36 14.59
N GLY A 63 -0.58 -0.46 13.59
CA GLY A 63 0.35 -1.50 13.11
C GLY A 63 1.68 -0.93 12.61
N THR A 64 1.66 0.22 11.93
CA THR A 64 2.89 0.89 11.50
C THR A 64 3.67 1.47 12.69
N LEU A 65 3.01 2.04 13.70
CA LEU A 65 3.68 2.54 14.90
C LEU A 65 4.37 1.41 15.66
N VAL A 66 3.71 0.26 15.83
CA VAL A 66 4.31 -0.92 16.45
C VAL A 66 5.56 -1.38 15.68
N LEU A 67 5.48 -1.42 14.35
CA LEU A 67 6.63 -1.74 13.49
C LEU A 67 7.78 -0.75 13.69
N LEU A 68 7.50 0.56 13.73
CA LEU A 68 8.52 1.61 13.94
C LEU A 68 9.19 1.51 15.31
N GLU A 69 8.45 1.21 16.36
CA GLU A 69 9.00 0.99 17.70
C GLU A 69 9.96 -0.21 17.72
N ALA A 70 9.58 -1.32 17.08
CA ALA A 70 10.47 -2.47 16.93
C ALA A 70 11.71 -2.11 16.09
N MET A 71 11.55 -1.46 14.94
CA MET A 71 12.65 -0.99 14.10
C MET A 71 13.62 -0.12 14.88
N LYS A 72 13.11 0.83 15.69
CA LYS A 72 13.92 1.69 16.55
C LYS A 72 14.67 0.90 17.61
N LYS A 73 13.99 -0.03 18.30
CA LYS A 73 14.57 -0.88 19.35
C LYS A 73 15.74 -1.72 18.84
N TYR A 74 15.64 -2.23 17.61
CA TYR A 74 16.65 -3.11 16.99
C TYR A 74 17.59 -2.37 16.01
N ASP A 75 17.59 -1.03 16.03
CA ASP A 75 18.42 -0.15 15.19
C ASP A 75 18.27 -0.37 13.67
N VAL A 76 17.08 -0.74 13.23
CA VAL A 76 16.72 -0.90 11.81
C VAL A 76 16.11 0.41 11.33
N LYS A 77 16.88 1.27 10.65
CA LYS A 77 16.47 2.64 10.30
C LYS A 77 16.25 2.88 8.81
N ARG A 78 16.17 1.83 8.00
CA ARG A 78 15.88 1.91 6.56
C ARG A 78 14.49 1.39 6.27
N LEU A 79 13.62 2.25 5.74
CA LEU A 79 12.23 1.93 5.45
C LEU A 79 11.85 2.39 4.05
N VAL A 80 11.25 1.48 3.27
CA VAL A 80 10.50 1.82 2.07
C VAL A 80 9.02 1.67 2.39
N PHE A 81 8.27 2.75 2.29
CA PHE A 81 6.85 2.77 2.61
C PHE A 81 5.98 2.86 1.36
N SER A 82 5.04 1.95 1.23
CA SER A 82 3.97 2.01 0.23
C SER A 82 2.94 3.05 0.64
N SER A 83 3.16 4.29 0.21
CA SER A 83 2.15 5.33 0.24
C SER A 83 1.19 5.18 -0.96
N SER A 84 0.42 6.19 -1.26
CA SER A 84 -0.59 6.15 -2.32
C SER A 84 -0.80 7.53 -2.92
N ALA A 85 -1.11 7.60 -4.21
CA ALA A 85 -1.56 8.83 -4.86
C ALA A 85 -2.83 9.43 -4.23
N THR A 86 -3.61 8.64 -3.47
CA THR A 86 -4.77 9.14 -2.72
C THR A 86 -4.43 10.22 -1.69
N VAL A 87 -3.16 10.39 -1.32
CA VAL A 87 -2.71 11.49 -0.45
C VAL A 87 -2.86 12.86 -1.09
N TYR A 88 -2.87 12.93 -2.43
CA TYR A 88 -3.07 14.20 -3.16
C TYR A 88 -4.54 14.67 -3.12
N GLY A 89 -5.50 13.75 -2.89
CA GLY A 89 -6.92 14.07 -2.97
C GLY A 89 -7.32 14.55 -4.36
N ASP A 90 -8.04 15.67 -4.42
CA ASP A 90 -8.38 16.34 -5.67
C ASP A 90 -7.23 17.28 -6.06
N PRO A 91 -6.45 16.96 -7.09
CA PRO A 91 -5.25 17.72 -7.43
C PRO A 91 -5.58 19.08 -8.03
N GLU A 92 -4.78 20.09 -7.67
CA GLU A 92 -4.94 21.47 -8.19
C GLU A 92 -4.45 21.60 -9.64
N ARG A 93 -3.61 20.66 -10.11
CA ARG A 93 -3.02 20.66 -11.47
C ARG A 93 -2.70 19.25 -11.94
N LEU A 94 -2.62 19.10 -13.26
CA LEU A 94 -2.15 17.90 -13.95
C LEU A 94 -0.95 18.26 -14.86
N PRO A 95 0.04 17.38 -15.01
CA PRO A 95 0.21 16.13 -14.29
C PRO A 95 0.50 16.35 -12.80
N ILE A 96 0.16 15.36 -11.96
CA ILE A 96 0.44 15.39 -10.52
C ILE A 96 1.94 15.17 -10.30
N THR A 97 2.57 16.08 -9.55
CA THR A 97 3.98 16.01 -9.15
C THR A 97 4.11 15.96 -7.63
N GLU A 98 5.28 15.60 -7.10
CA GLU A 98 5.49 15.39 -5.67
C GLU A 98 5.30 16.66 -4.82
N ASP A 99 5.40 17.85 -5.43
CA ASP A 99 5.19 19.16 -4.80
C ASP A 99 3.71 19.59 -4.76
N CYS A 100 2.79 18.80 -5.38
CA CYS A 100 1.37 19.05 -5.26
C CYS A 100 0.90 18.97 -3.81
N ARG A 101 -0.10 19.79 -3.48
CA ARG A 101 -0.69 19.81 -2.15
C ARG A 101 -1.29 18.45 -1.79
N LEU A 102 -1.14 18.08 -0.51
CA LEU A 102 -1.67 16.83 0.03
C LEU A 102 -3.00 17.10 0.75
N THR A 103 -4.09 16.53 0.24
CA THR A 103 -5.46 16.81 0.69
C THR A 103 -6.33 15.56 0.66
N ALA A 104 -5.87 14.47 1.27
CA ALA A 104 -6.59 13.19 1.24
C ALA A 104 -8.09 13.33 1.54
N THR A 105 -8.95 12.82 0.65
CA THR A 105 -10.42 12.98 0.70
C THR A 105 -11.14 11.84 1.42
N ASN A 106 -10.46 10.74 1.71
CA ASN A 106 -11.05 9.56 2.35
C ASN A 106 -10.16 9.02 3.49
N PRO A 107 -10.72 8.19 4.41
CA PRO A 107 -9.97 7.68 5.56
C PRO A 107 -8.74 6.85 5.17
N TYR A 108 -8.79 6.03 4.12
CA TYR A 108 -7.62 5.30 3.63
C TYR A 108 -6.49 6.26 3.23
N GLY A 109 -6.79 7.26 2.38
CA GLY A 109 -5.82 8.28 1.98
C GLY A 109 -5.27 9.05 3.18
N ARG A 110 -6.13 9.36 4.16
CA ARG A 110 -5.69 10.00 5.41
C ARG A 110 -4.74 9.12 6.22
N THR A 111 -4.95 7.80 6.29
CA THR A 111 -3.98 6.92 6.98
C THR A 111 -2.61 6.99 6.32
N LYS A 112 -2.55 7.02 4.98
CA LYS A 112 -1.29 7.14 4.25
C LYS A 112 -0.64 8.50 4.48
N LEU A 113 -1.40 9.58 4.39
CA LEU A 113 -0.91 10.94 4.64
C LEU A 113 -0.38 11.11 6.06
N PHE A 114 -1.12 10.67 7.08
CA PHE A 114 -0.67 10.76 8.47
C PHE A 114 0.60 9.96 8.71
N LEU A 115 0.74 8.79 8.09
CA LEU A 115 1.98 8.02 8.17
C LEU A 115 3.15 8.74 7.49
N GLU A 116 2.94 9.40 6.34
CA GLU A 116 3.99 10.23 5.73
C GLU A 116 4.45 11.36 6.67
N GLU A 117 3.53 12.03 7.38
CA GLU A 117 3.88 13.07 8.36
C GLU A 117 4.64 12.46 9.55
N ILE A 118 4.18 11.33 10.10
CA ILE A 118 4.87 10.61 11.17
C ILE A 118 6.31 10.24 10.74
N PHE A 119 6.51 9.78 9.52
CA PHE A 119 7.85 9.44 9.01
C PHE A 119 8.75 10.69 8.86
N ARG A 120 8.18 11.83 8.44
CA ARG A 120 8.92 13.11 8.39
C ARG A 120 9.35 13.56 9.76
N ASP A 121 8.46 13.48 10.76
CA ASP A 121 8.77 13.82 12.14
C ASP A 121 9.81 12.86 12.73
N LEU A 122 9.71 11.57 12.42
CA LEU A 122 10.69 10.57 12.86
C LEU A 122 12.09 10.87 12.30
N HIS A 123 12.20 11.15 11.00
CA HIS A 123 13.47 11.56 10.38
C HIS A 123 13.99 12.89 10.95
N LYS A 124 13.12 13.86 11.22
CA LYS A 124 13.51 15.14 11.84
C LYS A 124 14.02 14.96 13.26
N SER A 125 13.47 14.00 14.01
CA SER A 125 13.92 13.69 15.37
C SER A 125 15.26 12.96 15.43
N ASP A 126 15.54 12.17 14.39
CA ASP A 126 16.79 11.40 14.23
C ASP A 126 17.11 11.23 12.74
N ALA A 127 18.05 12.02 12.24
CA ALA A 127 18.46 12.05 10.84
C ALA A 127 19.11 10.74 10.32
N SER A 128 19.37 9.77 11.19
CA SER A 128 19.85 8.45 10.77
C SER A 128 18.77 7.58 10.12
N TRP A 129 17.48 7.94 10.27
CA TRP A 129 16.41 7.27 9.54
C TRP A 129 16.44 7.58 8.05
N ASN A 130 16.48 6.54 7.24
CA ASN A 130 16.38 6.60 5.78
C ASN A 130 15.01 6.07 5.38
N ILE A 131 14.09 6.95 5.00
CA ILE A 131 12.71 6.60 4.68
C ILE A 131 12.39 7.04 3.27
N LEU A 132 11.97 6.08 2.43
CA LEU A 132 11.51 6.32 1.07
C LEU A 132 9.98 6.17 1.02
N LEU A 133 9.28 7.22 0.57
CA LEU A 133 7.83 7.26 0.43
C LEU A 133 7.46 7.04 -1.04
N LEU A 134 6.82 5.93 -1.37
CA LEU A 134 6.39 5.62 -2.74
C LEU A 134 4.88 5.84 -2.88
N ARG A 135 4.47 6.91 -3.57
CA ARG A 135 3.07 7.25 -3.82
C ARG A 135 2.59 6.55 -5.08
N TYR A 136 2.13 5.30 -4.93
CA TYR A 136 1.60 4.53 -6.05
C TYR A 136 0.26 5.09 -6.53
N PHE A 137 0.12 5.18 -7.85
CA PHE A 137 -1.18 5.31 -8.52
C PHE A 137 -1.85 3.93 -8.60
N ASN A 138 -2.18 3.43 -9.78
CA ASN A 138 -2.74 2.11 -9.98
C ASN A 138 -1.75 1.25 -10.78
N PRO A 139 -0.71 0.68 -10.15
CA PRO A 139 0.28 -0.10 -10.87
C PRO A 139 -0.38 -1.32 -11.50
N VAL A 140 -0.07 -1.54 -12.77
CA VAL A 140 -0.57 -2.67 -13.56
C VAL A 140 0.62 -3.48 -14.04
N GLY A 141 0.50 -4.78 -13.95
CA GLY A 141 1.52 -5.68 -14.49
C GLY A 141 1.50 -7.06 -13.85
N ALA A 142 2.23 -7.95 -14.51
CA ALA A 142 2.49 -9.29 -14.03
C ALA A 142 3.94 -9.66 -14.35
N HIS A 143 4.50 -10.62 -13.62
CA HIS A 143 5.83 -11.11 -13.93
C HIS A 143 5.82 -11.83 -15.29
N LYS A 144 6.90 -11.65 -16.07
CA LYS A 144 7.03 -12.21 -17.43
C LYS A 144 6.80 -13.73 -17.54
N THR A 145 6.97 -14.47 -16.44
CA THR A 145 6.70 -15.91 -16.39
C THR A 145 5.21 -16.25 -16.27
N GLY A 146 4.34 -15.27 -16.02
CA GLY A 146 2.91 -15.50 -15.73
C GLY A 146 2.61 -16.13 -14.36
N LYS A 147 3.64 -16.39 -13.53
CA LYS A 147 3.49 -17.06 -12.22
C LYS A 147 3.18 -16.08 -11.07
N ILE A 148 3.43 -14.79 -11.26
CA ILE A 148 3.08 -13.72 -10.30
C ILE A 148 2.29 -12.65 -11.04
N GLY A 149 1.14 -12.32 -10.50
CA GLY A 149 0.26 -11.28 -10.97
C GLY A 149 -0.73 -10.90 -9.88
N GLU A 150 -1.76 -10.14 -10.24
CA GLU A 150 -2.81 -9.75 -9.31
C GLU A 150 -3.96 -10.78 -9.35
N ASN A 151 -4.24 -11.39 -8.20
CA ASN A 151 -5.37 -12.31 -8.03
C ASN A 151 -6.09 -11.98 -6.71
N PRO A 152 -6.94 -10.93 -6.69
CA PRO A 152 -7.62 -10.49 -5.48
C PRO A 152 -8.60 -11.52 -4.96
N ASN A 153 -8.73 -11.61 -3.65
CA ASN A 153 -9.77 -12.37 -2.99
C ASN A 153 -11.12 -11.62 -3.13
N GLY A 154 -12.13 -12.30 -3.66
CA GLY A 154 -13.46 -11.72 -3.87
C GLY A 154 -13.58 -10.82 -5.10
N ILE A 155 -14.40 -9.76 -4.99
CA ILE A 155 -14.63 -8.81 -6.08
C ILE A 155 -13.44 -7.85 -6.19
N PRO A 156 -12.81 -7.71 -7.38
CA PRO A 156 -11.72 -6.76 -7.56
C PRO A 156 -12.14 -5.32 -7.31
N ASN A 157 -11.25 -4.54 -6.69
CA ASN A 157 -11.43 -3.09 -6.52
C ASN A 157 -10.71 -2.28 -7.61
N ASN A 158 -9.81 -2.91 -8.36
CA ASN A 158 -9.05 -2.28 -9.44
C ASN A 158 -9.56 -2.74 -10.80
N LEU A 159 -9.40 -1.88 -11.81
CA LEU A 159 -9.92 -2.11 -13.16
C LEU A 159 -9.31 -3.33 -13.84
N MET A 160 -7.98 -3.48 -13.83
CA MET A 160 -7.29 -4.54 -14.60
C MET A 160 -7.63 -5.95 -14.13
N PRO A 161 -7.65 -6.31 -12.84
CA PRO A 161 -8.10 -7.64 -12.44
C PRO A 161 -9.59 -7.87 -12.75
N TYR A 162 -10.42 -6.82 -12.77
CA TYR A 162 -11.81 -6.93 -13.19
C TYR A 162 -11.91 -7.29 -14.67
N ILE A 163 -11.16 -6.58 -15.53
CA ILE A 163 -11.06 -6.89 -16.97
C ILE A 163 -10.54 -8.31 -17.19
N ALA A 164 -9.50 -8.72 -16.46
CA ALA A 164 -8.94 -10.06 -16.57
C ALA A 164 -9.96 -11.16 -16.18
N GLN A 165 -10.81 -10.91 -15.18
CA GLN A 165 -11.88 -11.83 -14.80
C GLN A 165 -12.98 -11.93 -15.88
N VAL A 166 -13.31 -10.83 -16.57
CA VAL A 166 -14.24 -10.85 -17.72
C VAL A 166 -13.60 -11.59 -18.89
N ALA A 167 -12.37 -11.26 -19.24
CA ALA A 167 -11.66 -11.93 -20.35
C ALA A 167 -11.47 -13.44 -20.14
N SER A 168 -11.32 -13.87 -18.88
CA SER A 168 -11.23 -15.32 -18.54
C SER A 168 -12.57 -16.01 -18.35
N GLY A 169 -13.69 -15.33 -18.55
CA GLY A 169 -15.05 -15.87 -18.39
C GLY A 169 -15.49 -16.06 -16.93
N LYS A 170 -14.73 -15.59 -15.95
CA LYS A 170 -15.13 -15.59 -14.54
C LYS A 170 -16.26 -14.60 -14.25
N ARG A 171 -16.40 -13.56 -15.08
CA ARG A 171 -17.47 -12.57 -15.06
C ARG A 171 -18.04 -12.39 -16.44
N GLU A 172 -19.32 -12.09 -16.49
CA GLU A 172 -20.06 -11.95 -17.76
C GLU A 172 -19.73 -10.63 -18.46
N PHE A 173 -19.64 -9.53 -17.69
CA PHE A 173 -19.45 -8.20 -18.25
C PHE A 173 -18.64 -7.28 -17.30
N LEU A 174 -18.13 -6.20 -17.87
CA LEU A 174 -17.55 -5.06 -17.18
C LEU A 174 -18.63 -3.99 -17.01
N SER A 175 -18.85 -3.53 -15.78
CA SER A 175 -19.77 -2.42 -15.50
C SER A 175 -19.06 -1.08 -15.68
N VAL A 176 -19.69 -0.17 -16.45
CA VAL A 176 -19.28 1.24 -16.55
C VAL A 176 -20.24 2.05 -15.68
N PHE A 177 -19.67 2.81 -14.73
CA PHE A 177 -20.45 3.59 -13.76
C PHE A 177 -20.49 5.06 -14.18
N GLY A 178 -21.46 5.40 -15.04
CA GLY A 178 -21.68 6.72 -15.56
C GLY A 178 -20.95 7.00 -16.88
N ASP A 179 -21.54 7.90 -17.68
CA ASP A 179 -21.08 8.34 -18.98
C ASP A 179 -21.27 9.86 -19.15
N ASP A 180 -21.44 10.58 -18.03
CA ASP A 180 -21.74 12.01 -17.92
C ASP A 180 -20.60 12.82 -17.31
N TRP A 181 -19.38 12.27 -17.24
CA TRP A 181 -18.19 12.98 -16.81
C TRP A 181 -17.76 14.00 -17.86
N ASP A 182 -17.19 15.13 -17.40
CA ASP A 182 -16.62 16.17 -18.28
C ASP A 182 -15.28 15.68 -18.89
N THR A 183 -15.38 14.66 -19.75
CA THR A 183 -14.28 14.01 -20.47
C THR A 183 -14.68 13.74 -21.91
N LYS A 184 -13.71 13.45 -22.78
CA LYS A 184 -13.94 13.26 -24.22
C LYS A 184 -14.99 12.19 -24.54
N ASP A 185 -15.06 11.13 -23.73
CA ASP A 185 -15.95 9.98 -23.92
C ASP A 185 -17.00 9.84 -22.82
N GLY A 186 -17.11 10.84 -21.93
CA GLY A 186 -18.06 10.83 -20.82
C GLY A 186 -17.68 9.90 -19.67
N THR A 187 -16.58 9.17 -19.75
CA THR A 187 -16.13 8.27 -18.67
C THR A 187 -15.06 8.92 -17.78
N GLY A 188 -14.86 8.38 -16.59
CA GLY A 188 -13.82 8.87 -15.68
C GLY A 188 -12.42 8.56 -16.23
N VAL A 189 -11.56 9.59 -16.29
CA VAL A 189 -10.14 9.44 -16.66
C VAL A 189 -9.39 8.75 -15.52
N ARG A 190 -8.52 7.81 -15.88
CA ARG A 190 -7.62 7.12 -14.96
C ARG A 190 -6.18 7.34 -15.38
N GLU A 191 -5.31 7.61 -14.42
CA GLU A 191 -3.85 7.65 -14.59
C GLU A 191 -3.24 6.33 -14.10
#